data_aca7f18a6467ca19ee4251857ca7bd01
#
_entry.id   aca7f18a6467ca19ee4251857ca7bd01
#
_cell.length_a   1.000
_cell.length_b   1.000
_cell.length_c   1.000
_cell.angle_alpha   90.00
_cell.angle_beta   90.00
_cell.angle_gamma   90.00
#
_symmetry.space_group_name_H-M   'P 1'
#
loop_
_entity.id
_entity.type
_entity.pdbx_description
1 polymer ?
#
loop_
_entity_poly.entity_id
_entity_poly.type
_entity_poly.pdbx_seq_one_letter_code
_entity_poly.pdbx_strand_id
1 'polypeptide(L)'
;MNFKLPNINTLGPLALIITLALTLAGCYYDNEEDLYLGSTGCDTTNVTYSGTVAPVFAGYCNSCHSGSSPSGGVVTDNYNSVKTNITRIRGSINHQPGFIFMPQNGGKLSACDLSKIDIWIRLGMPNN
;
A
#
# COMPACT_ATOMS: atom_id res chain seq x y z
N MET A 1 41.49 33.83 -36.38
CA MET A 1 40.22 33.59 -35.66
C MET A 1 40.37 34.18 -34.27
N ASN A 2 39.73 35.35 -34.04
CA ASN A 2 39.75 36.01 -32.71
C ASN A 2 38.67 35.43 -31.82
N PHE A 3 39.03 34.60 -30.86
CA PHE A 3 38.13 34.10 -29.83
C PHE A 3 37.86 35.25 -28.84
N LYS A 4 36.68 35.85 -28.90
CA LYS A 4 36.27 36.86 -27.93
C LYS A 4 35.76 36.13 -26.68
N LEU A 5 36.54 36.19 -25.60
CA LEU A 5 36.15 35.63 -24.30
C LEU A 5 34.85 36.30 -23.80
N PRO A 6 33.92 35.52 -23.26
CA PRO A 6 32.68 36.08 -22.72
C PRO A 6 32.97 36.97 -21.47
N ASN A 7 32.22 38.02 -21.33
CA ASN A 7 32.40 39.04 -20.29
C ASN A 7 32.07 38.42 -18.91
N ILE A 8 32.99 38.48 -17.97
CA ILE A 8 32.93 37.91 -16.60
C ILE A 8 31.65 38.38 -15.86
N ASN A 9 31.13 39.57 -16.16
CA ASN A 9 29.93 40.12 -15.52
C ASN A 9 28.64 39.40 -15.89
N THR A 10 28.61 38.61 -16.98
CA THR A 10 27.43 37.84 -17.38
C THR A 10 27.48 36.38 -16.93
N LEU A 11 28.64 35.87 -16.53
CA LEU A 11 28.84 34.52 -16.05
C LEU A 11 28.36 34.29 -14.60
N GLY A 12 28.45 35.34 -13.75
CA GLY A 12 28.04 35.26 -12.35
C GLY A 12 26.56 34.92 -12.14
N PRO A 13 25.61 35.67 -12.74
CA PRO A 13 24.20 35.35 -12.54
C PRO A 13 23.77 34.03 -13.19
N LEU A 14 24.38 33.62 -14.30
CA LEU A 14 24.09 32.38 -14.95
C LEU A 14 24.56 31.18 -14.12
N ALA A 15 25.74 31.23 -13.53
CA ALA A 15 26.26 30.22 -12.62
C ALA A 15 25.39 30.09 -11.36
N LEU A 16 24.88 31.18 -10.82
CA LEU A 16 23.99 31.19 -9.65
C LEU A 16 22.64 30.53 -9.95
N ILE A 17 22.08 30.75 -11.12
CA ILE A 17 20.82 30.14 -11.56
C ILE A 17 21.00 28.63 -11.77
N ILE A 18 22.11 28.20 -12.34
CA ILE A 18 22.40 26.76 -12.56
C ILE A 18 22.60 26.05 -11.24
N THR A 19 23.32 26.64 -10.27
CA THR A 19 23.49 26.03 -8.94
C THR A 19 22.17 25.96 -8.17
N LEU A 20 21.33 26.97 -8.24
CA LEU A 20 20.00 26.96 -7.61
C LEU A 20 19.06 25.92 -8.24
N ALA A 21 19.12 25.75 -9.55
CA ALA A 21 18.32 24.73 -10.27
C ALA A 21 18.75 23.29 -9.91
N LEU A 22 20.04 23.06 -9.70
CA LEU A 22 20.58 21.76 -9.30
C LEU A 22 20.22 21.38 -7.85
N THR A 23 20.06 22.36 -6.95
CA THR A 23 19.65 22.07 -5.55
C THR A 23 18.16 21.78 -5.42
N LEU A 24 17.32 22.21 -6.36
CA LEU A 24 15.87 21.92 -6.36
C LEU A 24 15.51 20.55 -6.96
N ALA A 25 16.43 19.90 -7.68
CA ALA A 25 16.22 18.55 -8.24
C ALA A 25 16.34 17.41 -7.22
N GLY A 26 16.66 17.72 -5.95
CA GLY A 26 16.93 16.72 -4.90
C GLY A 26 15.72 16.23 -4.10
N CYS A 27 14.49 16.63 -4.43
CA CYS A 27 13.32 16.04 -3.81
C CYS A 27 12.82 14.86 -4.65
N TYR A 28 13.60 13.77 -4.69
CA TYR A 28 13.07 12.46 -5.00
C TYR A 28 12.27 12.02 -3.76
N TYR A 29 10.96 11.95 -3.93
CA TYR A 29 10.05 11.45 -2.90
C TYR A 29 10.22 9.93 -2.84
N ASP A 30 11.18 9.48 -2.02
CA ASP A 30 11.27 8.07 -1.68
C ASP A 30 10.03 7.73 -0.86
N ASN A 31 9.18 6.86 -1.44
CA ASN A 31 8.05 6.31 -0.73
C ASN A 31 8.61 5.36 0.33
N GLU A 32 8.65 5.80 1.60
CA GLU A 32 9.15 4.99 2.72
C GLU A 32 8.50 3.61 2.78
N GLU A 33 7.26 3.46 2.30
CA GLU A 33 6.57 2.17 2.25
C GLU A 33 7.26 1.14 1.36
N ASP A 34 7.83 1.53 0.22
CA ASP A 34 8.54 0.60 -0.67
C ASP A 34 9.90 0.19 -0.11
N LEU A 35 10.57 1.07 0.65
CA LEU A 35 11.86 0.76 1.29
C LEU A 35 11.70 -0.17 2.50
N TYR A 36 10.59 -0.07 3.24
CA TYR A 36 10.38 -0.83 4.48
C TYR A 36 9.66 -2.16 4.28
N LEU A 37 9.01 -2.42 3.15
CA LEU A 37 8.41 -3.74 2.86
C LEU A 37 9.46 -4.86 2.85
N GLY A 38 10.71 -4.55 2.50
CA GLY A 38 11.84 -5.50 2.58
C GLY A 38 12.55 -5.56 3.93
N SER A 39 12.45 -4.52 4.77
CA SER A 39 13.22 -4.41 6.03
C SER A 39 12.41 -4.75 7.28
N THR A 40 11.08 -4.78 7.23
CA THR A 40 10.20 -5.06 8.38
C THR A 40 9.81 -6.53 8.52
N GLY A 41 10.45 -7.45 7.77
CA GLY A 41 10.12 -8.87 7.83
C GLY A 41 8.77 -9.24 7.19
N CYS A 42 8.20 -8.38 6.34
CA CYS A 42 6.99 -8.68 5.58
C CYS A 42 7.30 -9.62 4.41
N ASP A 43 7.13 -10.92 4.61
CA ASP A 43 7.28 -11.90 3.54
C ASP A 43 6.03 -11.90 2.63
N THR A 44 6.24 -11.50 1.39
CA THR A 44 5.23 -11.47 0.33
C THR A 44 5.56 -12.41 -0.84
N THR A 45 6.55 -13.29 -0.69
CA THR A 45 7.04 -14.14 -1.76
C THR A 45 6.10 -15.29 -2.11
N ASN A 46 5.32 -15.77 -1.16
CA ASN A 46 4.39 -16.90 -1.34
C ASN A 46 3.05 -16.63 -0.66
N VAL A 47 2.26 -15.76 -1.26
CA VAL A 47 0.94 -15.38 -0.72
C VAL A 47 -0.12 -16.36 -1.21
N THR A 48 -0.71 -17.13 -0.28
CA THR A 48 -1.81 -18.05 -0.52
C THR A 48 -3.06 -17.65 0.27
N TYR A 49 -4.23 -18.15 -0.13
CA TYR A 49 -5.43 -17.92 0.67
C TYR A 49 -5.33 -18.59 2.04
N SER A 50 -5.04 -19.90 2.06
CA SER A 50 -5.05 -20.69 3.28
C SER A 50 -3.93 -20.34 4.25
N GLY A 51 -2.72 -20.11 3.74
CA GLY A 51 -1.53 -19.84 4.57
C GLY A 51 -1.34 -18.39 4.95
N THR A 52 -1.98 -17.45 4.23
CA THR A 52 -1.69 -16.02 4.39
C THR A 52 -2.96 -15.20 4.66
N VAL A 53 -3.94 -15.25 3.75
CA VAL A 53 -5.11 -14.34 3.81
C VAL A 53 -6.12 -14.79 4.87
N ALA A 54 -6.44 -16.06 4.93
CA ALA A 54 -7.38 -16.61 5.91
C ALA A 54 -6.90 -16.39 7.37
N PRO A 55 -5.62 -16.59 7.73
CA PRO A 55 -5.11 -16.23 9.06
C PRO A 55 -5.29 -14.75 9.42
N VAL A 56 -5.12 -13.82 8.49
CA VAL A 56 -5.39 -12.40 8.76
C VAL A 56 -6.87 -12.18 9.07
N PHE A 57 -7.78 -12.75 8.30
CA PHE A 57 -9.21 -12.64 8.60
C PHE A 57 -9.60 -13.33 9.91
N ALA A 58 -8.99 -14.47 10.22
CA ALA A 58 -9.20 -15.15 11.49
C ALA A 58 -8.81 -14.27 12.70
N GLY A 59 -7.70 -13.57 12.60
CA GLY A 59 -7.20 -12.72 13.68
C GLY A 59 -7.97 -11.42 13.87
N TYR A 60 -8.46 -10.81 12.79
CA TYR A 60 -9.02 -9.46 12.86
C TYR A 60 -10.53 -9.37 12.59
N CYS A 61 -11.14 -10.34 11.92
CA CYS A 61 -12.47 -10.20 11.35
C CYS A 61 -13.48 -11.25 11.85
N ASN A 62 -13.06 -12.50 11.99
CA ASN A 62 -13.97 -13.63 12.23
C ASN A 62 -14.72 -13.55 13.56
N SER A 63 -14.20 -12.82 14.55
CA SER A 63 -14.90 -12.60 15.82
C SER A 63 -16.29 -11.96 15.65
N CYS A 64 -16.46 -11.14 14.59
CA CYS A 64 -17.72 -10.48 14.29
C CYS A 64 -18.32 -10.92 12.93
N HIS A 65 -17.51 -11.48 12.05
CA HIS A 65 -17.87 -11.77 10.66
C HIS A 65 -17.81 -13.27 10.33
N SER A 66 -18.27 -14.11 11.24
CA SER A 66 -18.33 -15.57 11.04
C SER A 66 -19.70 -16.14 11.40
N GLY A 67 -19.93 -17.40 10.98
CA GLY A 67 -21.11 -18.16 11.32
C GLY A 67 -22.38 -17.73 10.58
N SER A 68 -23.55 -18.06 11.16
CA SER A 68 -24.86 -17.88 10.52
C SER A 68 -25.47 -16.48 10.67
N SER A 69 -24.91 -15.63 11.54
CA SER A 69 -25.39 -14.26 11.80
C SER A 69 -24.25 -13.25 11.85
N PRO A 70 -23.51 -13.08 10.75
CA PRO A 70 -22.35 -12.21 10.71
C PRO A 70 -22.75 -10.73 10.75
N SER A 71 -21.95 -9.91 11.42
CA SER A 71 -22.16 -8.46 11.45
C SER A 71 -22.19 -7.87 10.03
N GLY A 72 -23.20 -7.04 9.75
CA GLY A 72 -23.39 -6.41 8.45
C GLY A 72 -23.55 -7.37 7.27
N GLY A 73 -23.86 -8.65 7.52
CA GLY A 73 -24.10 -9.66 6.49
C GLY A 73 -22.84 -10.09 5.71
N VAL A 74 -21.65 -9.75 6.18
CA VAL A 74 -20.38 -10.14 5.55
C VAL A 74 -19.76 -11.29 6.34
N VAL A 75 -19.46 -12.39 5.67
CA VAL A 75 -18.78 -13.57 6.25
C VAL A 75 -17.33 -13.56 5.78
N THR A 76 -16.38 -13.77 6.70
CA THR A 76 -14.93 -13.77 6.42
C THR A 76 -14.23 -15.07 6.77
N ASP A 77 -14.97 -16.06 7.31
CA ASP A 77 -14.43 -17.35 7.74
C ASP A 77 -14.34 -18.40 6.62
N ASN A 78 -14.79 -18.09 5.41
CA ASN A 78 -14.67 -18.99 4.27
C ASN A 78 -14.32 -18.28 2.97
N TYR A 79 -13.59 -18.97 2.10
CA TYR A 79 -13.08 -18.47 0.84
C TYR A 79 -14.16 -17.89 -0.08
N ASN A 80 -15.26 -18.59 -0.29
CA ASN A 80 -16.28 -18.16 -1.26
C ASN A 80 -16.94 -16.84 -0.85
N SER A 81 -17.23 -16.69 0.43
CA SER A 81 -17.81 -15.46 0.97
C SER A 81 -16.81 -14.30 0.90
N VAL A 82 -15.55 -14.55 1.24
CA VAL A 82 -14.48 -13.54 1.11
C VAL A 82 -14.38 -13.08 -0.34
N LYS A 83 -14.26 -14.01 -1.28
CA LYS A 83 -14.15 -13.68 -2.71
C LYS A 83 -15.34 -12.89 -3.23
N THR A 84 -16.57 -13.29 -2.87
CA THR A 84 -17.81 -12.58 -3.27
C THR A 84 -17.87 -11.16 -2.72
N ASN A 85 -17.38 -10.94 -1.50
CA ASN A 85 -17.44 -9.65 -0.81
C ASN A 85 -16.15 -8.83 -0.90
N ILE A 86 -15.17 -9.25 -1.72
CA ILE A 86 -13.81 -8.71 -1.69
C ILE A 86 -13.74 -7.20 -1.91
N THR A 87 -14.55 -6.64 -2.79
CA THR A 87 -14.59 -5.18 -3.03
C THR A 87 -14.99 -4.43 -1.78
N ARG A 88 -16.00 -4.91 -1.07
CA ARG A 88 -16.48 -4.30 0.17
C ARG A 88 -15.45 -4.47 1.30
N ILE A 89 -14.89 -5.67 1.43
CA ILE A 89 -13.85 -5.98 2.42
C ILE A 89 -12.64 -5.08 2.18
N ARG A 90 -12.11 -5.05 0.96
CA ARG A 90 -10.94 -4.24 0.60
C ARG A 90 -11.14 -2.75 0.87
N GLY A 91 -12.29 -2.20 0.50
CA GLY A 91 -12.63 -0.80 0.76
C GLY A 91 -12.67 -0.50 2.26
N SER A 92 -13.25 -1.40 3.06
CA SER A 92 -13.37 -1.25 4.52
C SER A 92 -12.03 -1.34 5.24
N ILE A 93 -11.18 -2.32 4.94
CA ILE A 93 -9.89 -2.50 5.60
C ILE A 93 -8.85 -1.45 5.20
N ASN A 94 -8.98 -0.88 3.99
CA ASN A 94 -8.14 0.23 3.53
C ASN A 94 -8.65 1.60 3.98
N HIS A 95 -9.77 1.65 4.70
CA HIS A 95 -10.41 2.89 5.16
C HIS A 95 -10.73 3.84 4.00
N GLN A 96 -11.21 3.30 2.88
CA GLN A 96 -11.54 4.10 1.71
C GLN A 96 -12.84 4.90 1.93
N PRO A 97 -12.94 6.12 1.41
CA PRO A 97 -14.17 6.90 1.46
C PRO A 97 -15.37 6.13 0.87
N GLY A 98 -16.52 6.18 1.54
CA GLY A 98 -17.74 5.47 1.14
C GLY A 98 -17.86 4.05 1.71
N PHE A 99 -16.86 3.55 2.42
CA PHE A 99 -16.91 2.28 3.13
C PHE A 99 -16.90 2.47 4.65
N ILE A 100 -17.50 1.53 5.37
CA ILE A 100 -17.41 1.49 6.83
C ILE A 100 -15.99 0.98 7.17
N PHE A 101 -15.26 1.76 7.96
CA PHE A 101 -13.89 1.42 8.33
C PHE A 101 -13.84 0.19 9.25
N MET A 102 -12.99 -0.76 8.90
CA MET A 102 -12.79 -2.00 9.64
C MET A 102 -11.29 -2.21 9.93
N PRO A 103 -10.95 -2.82 11.08
CA PRO A 103 -11.83 -3.18 12.22
C PRO A 103 -12.44 -1.97 12.93
N GLN A 104 -13.70 -2.08 13.41
CA GLN A 104 -14.41 -0.93 14.03
C GLN A 104 -13.75 -0.42 15.32
N ASN A 105 -13.25 -1.33 16.12
CA ASN A 105 -12.68 -1.01 17.44
C ASN A 105 -11.15 -1.07 17.45
N GLY A 106 -10.53 -1.14 16.29
CA GLY A 106 -9.08 -1.22 16.11
C GLY A 106 -8.57 -0.19 15.12
N GLY A 107 -7.26 -0.03 15.08
CA GLY A 107 -6.60 0.70 14.01
C GLY A 107 -6.72 -0.05 12.67
N LYS A 108 -6.30 0.61 11.61
CA LYS A 108 -6.13 -0.02 10.30
C LYS A 108 -5.20 -1.24 10.41
N LEU A 109 -5.44 -2.27 9.59
CA LEU A 109 -4.52 -3.41 9.50
C LEU A 109 -3.10 -2.95 9.18
N SER A 110 -2.10 -3.76 9.54
CA SER A 110 -0.72 -3.45 9.21
C SER A 110 -0.52 -3.29 7.69
N ALA A 111 0.42 -2.46 7.28
CA ALA A 111 0.77 -2.31 5.88
C ALA A 111 1.13 -3.66 5.22
N CYS A 112 1.77 -4.54 5.99
CA CYS A 112 2.11 -5.88 5.54
C CYS A 112 0.87 -6.75 5.28
N ASP A 113 -0.11 -6.77 6.20
CA ASP A 113 -1.33 -7.57 6.02
C ASP A 113 -2.16 -7.06 4.84
N LEU A 114 -2.27 -5.73 4.69
CA LEU A 114 -2.92 -5.10 3.54
C LEU A 114 -2.23 -5.46 2.23
N SER A 115 -0.90 -5.40 2.19
CA SER A 115 -0.10 -5.77 1.02
C SER A 115 -0.31 -7.24 0.63
N LYS A 116 -0.31 -8.16 1.59
CA LYS A 116 -0.58 -9.59 1.35
C LYS A 116 -1.96 -9.81 0.75
N ILE A 117 -3.00 -9.17 1.29
CA ILE A 117 -4.36 -9.27 0.76
C ILE A 117 -4.42 -8.70 -0.66
N ASP A 118 -3.80 -7.54 -0.92
CA ASP A 118 -3.78 -6.93 -2.26
C ASP A 118 -3.00 -7.77 -3.28
N ILE A 119 -1.92 -8.43 -2.88
CA ILE A 119 -1.20 -9.39 -3.73
C ILE A 119 -2.10 -10.56 -4.10
N TRP A 120 -2.78 -11.19 -3.13
CA TRP A 120 -3.72 -12.28 -3.39
C TRP A 120 -4.84 -11.87 -4.36
N ILE A 121 -5.38 -10.66 -4.20
CA ILE A 121 -6.38 -10.11 -5.13
C ILE A 121 -5.81 -9.97 -6.54
N ARG A 122 -4.60 -9.41 -6.69
CA ARG A 122 -3.93 -9.25 -7.99
C ARG A 122 -3.60 -10.58 -8.67
N LEU A 123 -3.37 -11.63 -7.91
CA LEU A 123 -3.16 -13.00 -8.42
C LEU A 123 -4.48 -13.67 -8.87
N GLY A 124 -5.60 -12.98 -8.83
CA GLY A 124 -6.91 -13.52 -9.24
C GLY A 124 -7.64 -14.27 -8.15
N MET A 125 -7.22 -14.08 -6.91
CA MET A 125 -7.84 -14.69 -5.73
C MET A 125 -7.89 -16.22 -5.82
N PRO A 126 -6.77 -16.92 -5.93
CA PRO A 126 -6.75 -18.37 -5.97
C PRO A 126 -7.18 -18.96 -4.62
N ASN A 127 -7.85 -20.14 -4.65
CA ASN A 127 -8.17 -20.92 -3.46
C ASN A 127 -7.05 -21.96 -3.24
N ASN A 128 -5.97 -21.57 -2.63
CA ASN A 128 -4.74 -22.35 -2.48
C ASN A 128 -4.22 -22.36 -1.04
#